data_4eadc0a1ce6f48f5f0c944c6e3ec72af
#
_entry.id   4eadc0a1ce6f48f5f0c944c6e3ec72af
#
_cell.length_a   1.000
_cell.length_b   1.000
_cell.length_c   1.000
_cell.angle_alpha   90.00
_cell.angle_beta   90.00
_cell.angle_gamma   90.00
#
_symmetry.space_group_name_H-M   'P 1'
#
loop_
_entity.id
_entity.type
_entity.pdbx_description
1 polymer ?
#
loop_
_entity_poly.entity_id
_entity_poly.type
_entity_poly.pdbx_seq_one_letter_code
_entity_poly.pdbx_strand_id
1 'polypeptide(L)'
;QPIPIDDIRKIQQKCFEQDDELRWIMALLSDTGMRLGEAIGLLRSDIVLDGDNSYIDLKPHPWRRLKTPGSKRQIPLVRSSLWATKRALKPNTDSEHTFPKYCSNGGHKANSASAPLNKWLRNHARDGCVVHSFRHSIRDRLREKECSFNVLAGDTSHHPNTL
;
A
#
# COMPACT_ATOMS: atom_id res chain seq x y z
N GLN A 1 -15.68 1.05 1.68
CA GLN A 1 -15.99 2.35 1.10
C GLN A 1 -14.71 3.06 0.73
N PRO A 2 -14.59 3.54 -0.52
CA PRO A 2 -13.37 4.23 -0.94
C PRO A 2 -13.15 5.53 -0.18
N ILE A 3 -11.90 5.91 -0.01
CA ILE A 3 -11.52 7.18 0.60
C ILE A 3 -11.27 8.19 -0.53
N PRO A 4 -11.94 9.36 -0.51
CA PRO A 4 -11.70 10.37 -1.53
C PRO A 4 -10.25 10.84 -1.55
N ILE A 5 -9.76 11.26 -2.73
CA ILE A 5 -8.36 11.63 -2.89
C ILE A 5 -7.95 12.78 -1.97
N ASP A 6 -8.82 13.75 -1.73
CA ASP A 6 -8.49 14.87 -0.85
C ASP A 6 -8.29 14.41 0.59
N ASP A 7 -9.09 13.44 1.04
CA ASP A 7 -8.94 12.86 2.38
C ASP A 7 -7.64 12.04 2.45
N ILE A 8 -7.30 11.32 1.38
CA ILE A 8 -6.03 10.59 1.32
C ILE A 8 -4.84 11.54 1.46
N ARG A 9 -4.88 12.68 0.77
CA ARG A 9 -3.80 13.68 0.88
C ARG A 9 -3.65 14.23 2.29
N LYS A 10 -4.77 14.47 2.98
CA LYS A 10 -4.74 14.92 4.37
C LYS A 10 -4.18 13.84 5.29
N ILE A 11 -4.57 12.59 5.08
CA ILE A 11 -4.06 11.45 5.84
C ILE A 11 -2.56 11.33 5.64
N GLN A 12 -2.08 11.41 4.41
CA GLN A 12 -0.65 11.34 4.09
C GLN A 12 0.14 12.46 4.75
N GLN A 13 -0.40 13.68 4.76
CA GLN A 13 0.24 14.81 5.43
C GLN A 13 0.39 14.56 6.92
N LYS A 14 -0.63 14.01 7.56
CA LYS A 14 -0.57 13.66 8.99
C LYS A 14 0.43 12.54 9.25
N CYS A 15 0.58 11.60 8.32
CA CYS A 15 1.59 10.57 8.43
C CYS A 15 3.00 11.17 8.42
N PHE A 16 3.27 12.14 7.55
CA PHE A 16 4.56 12.82 7.49
C PHE A 16 4.85 13.57 8.80
N GLU A 17 3.83 14.20 9.38
CA GLU A 17 3.99 14.94 10.63
C GLU A 17 4.31 14.04 11.81
N GLN A 18 3.64 12.90 11.92
CA GLN A 18 3.82 11.99 13.05
C GLN A 18 5.03 11.07 12.88
N ASP A 19 5.30 10.64 11.68
CA ASP A 19 6.54 9.97 11.27
C ASP A 19 6.98 8.84 12.21
N ASP A 20 6.14 7.84 12.35
CA ASP A 20 6.43 6.63 13.14
C ASP A 20 6.00 5.37 12.36
N GLU A 21 6.28 4.21 12.93
CA GLU A 21 6.08 2.95 12.23
C GLU A 21 4.64 2.75 11.76
N LEU A 22 3.64 3.04 12.60
CA LEU A 22 2.25 2.90 12.19
C LEU A 22 1.89 3.87 11.05
N ARG A 23 2.41 5.08 11.07
CA ARG A 23 2.16 6.05 10.00
C ARG A 23 2.90 5.69 8.72
N TRP A 24 4.07 5.04 8.83
CA TRP A 24 4.74 4.50 7.63
C TRP A 24 3.90 3.39 6.99
N ILE A 25 3.31 2.51 7.81
CA ILE A 25 2.40 1.48 7.30
C ILE A 25 1.19 2.13 6.61
N MET A 26 0.59 3.11 7.27
CA MET A 26 -0.56 3.84 6.73
C MET A 26 -0.23 4.50 5.37
N ALA A 27 0.88 5.21 5.31
CA ALA A 27 1.33 5.89 4.09
C ALA A 27 1.63 4.88 2.97
N LEU A 28 2.26 3.76 3.31
CA LEU A 28 2.54 2.69 2.36
C LEU A 28 1.24 2.17 1.73
N LEU A 29 0.25 1.86 2.56
CA LEU A 29 -1.02 1.35 2.09
C LEU A 29 -1.78 2.39 1.25
N SER A 30 -1.66 3.66 1.58
CA SER A 30 -2.39 4.72 0.90
C SER A 30 -2.02 4.91 -0.57
N ASP A 31 -0.80 4.57 -0.95
CA ASP A 31 -0.35 4.71 -2.35
C ASP A 31 -0.13 3.37 -3.05
N THR A 32 -0.22 2.25 -2.36
CA THR A 32 -0.02 0.95 -3.00
C THR A 32 -1.28 0.12 -3.09
N GLY A 33 -2.23 0.35 -2.19
CA GLY A 33 -3.42 -0.48 -2.09
C GLY A 33 -3.15 -1.92 -1.68
N MET A 34 -1.99 -2.19 -1.08
CA MET A 34 -1.68 -3.53 -0.57
C MET A 34 -2.65 -3.92 0.53
N ARG A 35 -2.80 -5.22 0.74
CA ARG A 35 -3.48 -5.71 1.93
C ARG A 35 -2.57 -5.51 3.13
N LEU A 36 -3.15 -5.23 4.29
CA LEU A 36 -2.37 -4.98 5.52
C LEU A 36 -1.42 -6.14 5.83
N GLY A 37 -1.89 -7.37 5.73
CA GLY A 37 -1.03 -8.54 5.97
C GLY A 37 0.14 -8.63 5.00
N GLU A 38 -0.04 -8.20 3.76
CA GLU A 38 1.04 -8.14 2.77
C GLU A 38 2.10 -7.14 3.22
N ALA A 39 1.69 -5.95 3.62
CA ALA A 39 2.62 -4.91 4.06
C ALA A 39 3.37 -5.29 5.34
N ILE A 40 2.64 -5.82 6.33
CA ILE A 40 3.23 -6.21 7.63
C ILE A 40 4.24 -7.33 7.46
N GLY A 41 4.03 -8.22 6.52
CA GLY A 41 4.91 -9.37 6.29
C GLY A 41 6.14 -9.11 5.43
N LEU A 42 6.38 -7.87 5.02
CA LEU A 42 7.52 -7.57 4.15
C LEU A 42 8.86 -7.79 4.84
N LEU A 43 9.78 -8.42 4.12
CA LEU A 43 11.19 -8.37 4.47
C LEU A 43 11.79 -7.08 3.93
N ARG A 44 12.84 -6.60 4.56
CA ARG A 44 13.60 -5.44 4.08
C ARG A 44 14.12 -5.71 2.66
N SER A 45 14.53 -6.96 2.38
CA SER A 45 15.01 -7.35 1.06
C SER A 45 13.93 -7.42 -0.01
N ASP A 46 12.64 -7.39 0.36
CA ASP A 46 11.56 -7.32 -0.62
C ASP A 46 11.41 -5.92 -1.23
N ILE A 47 12.05 -4.92 -0.64
CA ILE A 47 11.95 -3.54 -1.07
C ILE A 47 13.21 -3.17 -1.85
N VAL A 48 13.02 -2.77 -3.09
CA VAL A 48 14.11 -2.35 -3.97
C VAL A 48 14.01 -0.85 -4.17
N LEU A 49 14.97 -0.11 -3.63
CA LEU A 49 15.03 1.34 -3.80
C LEU A 49 16.01 1.65 -4.93
N ASP A 50 15.52 2.09 -6.06
CA ASP A 50 16.29 2.38 -7.24
C ASP A 50 15.72 3.63 -7.92
N GLY A 51 15.87 4.78 -7.27
CA GLY A 51 15.39 6.06 -7.77
C GLY A 51 13.93 6.00 -8.18
N ASP A 52 13.64 6.36 -9.41
CA ASP A 52 12.28 6.38 -9.91
C ASP A 52 11.73 4.99 -10.21
N ASN A 53 12.56 3.95 -10.16
CA ASN A 53 12.16 2.59 -10.42
C ASN A 53 12.07 1.76 -9.15
N SER A 54 11.85 2.39 -8.01
CA SER A 54 11.71 1.70 -6.73
C SER A 54 10.41 0.91 -6.69
N TYR A 55 10.45 -0.28 -6.10
CA TYR A 55 9.28 -1.16 -6.05
C TYR A 55 9.38 -2.16 -4.90
N ILE A 56 8.24 -2.78 -4.59
CA ILE A 56 8.17 -3.92 -3.68
C ILE A 56 8.02 -5.16 -4.54
N ASP A 57 8.84 -6.18 -4.28
CA ASP A 57 8.71 -7.49 -4.88
C ASP A 57 7.89 -8.36 -3.93
N LEU A 58 6.57 -8.37 -4.10
CA LEU A 58 5.68 -9.09 -3.21
C LEU A 58 5.63 -10.57 -3.58
N LYS A 59 6.03 -11.41 -2.65
CA LYS A 59 6.09 -12.86 -2.82
C LYS A 59 5.73 -13.55 -1.49
N PRO A 60 5.33 -14.85 -1.54
CA PRO A 60 5.00 -15.55 -0.29
C PRO A 60 6.25 -15.79 0.56
N HIS A 61 6.05 -15.84 1.86
CA HIS A 61 7.07 -16.18 2.85
C HIS A 61 6.49 -17.19 3.83
N PRO A 62 7.30 -17.94 4.57
CA PRO A 62 6.79 -18.94 5.54
C PRO A 62 5.84 -18.36 6.59
N TRP A 63 6.02 -17.10 6.98
CA TRP A 63 5.19 -16.43 7.97
C TRP A 63 4.02 -15.70 7.35
N ARG A 64 3.92 -15.65 6.04
CA ARG A 64 2.85 -14.93 5.37
C ARG A 64 2.54 -15.54 4.01
N ARG A 65 1.35 -16.09 3.87
CA ARG A 65 0.88 -16.54 2.57
C ARG A 65 0.25 -15.37 1.83
N LEU A 66 0.28 -15.39 0.53
CA LEU A 66 -0.51 -14.49 -0.28
C LEU A 66 -1.90 -15.11 -0.48
N LYS A 67 -2.92 -14.25 -0.56
CA LYS A 67 -4.30 -14.71 -0.62
C LYS A 67 -4.58 -15.57 -1.86
N THR A 68 -3.95 -15.26 -2.98
CA THR A 68 -4.09 -15.98 -4.24
C THR A 68 -2.74 -16.04 -4.94
N PRO A 69 -2.52 -16.97 -5.87
CA PRO A 69 -1.29 -16.99 -6.67
C PRO A 69 -1.06 -15.70 -7.44
N GLY A 70 -2.13 -15.07 -7.91
CA GLY A 70 -2.02 -13.80 -8.63
C GLY A 70 -1.65 -12.61 -7.77
N SER A 71 -1.58 -12.78 -6.44
CA SER A 71 -1.16 -11.71 -5.54
C SER A 71 0.35 -11.48 -5.56
N LYS A 72 1.14 -12.44 -6.04
CA LYS A 72 2.58 -12.26 -6.23
C LYS A 72 2.78 -11.25 -7.34
N ARG A 73 3.45 -10.15 -7.04
CA ARG A 73 3.59 -9.06 -8.00
C ARG A 73 4.64 -8.04 -7.57
N GLN A 74 5.04 -7.20 -8.51
CA GLN A 74 5.86 -6.02 -8.22
C GLN A 74 4.94 -4.82 -8.06
N ILE A 75 5.15 -4.04 -7.02
CA ILE A 75 4.33 -2.88 -6.70
C ILE A 75 5.19 -1.63 -6.74
N PRO A 76 4.93 -0.69 -7.67
CA PRO A 76 5.71 0.55 -7.72
C PRO A 76 5.58 1.35 -6.43
N LEU A 77 6.69 1.95 -6.00
CA LEU A 77 6.71 2.82 -4.85
C LEU A 77 6.77 4.27 -5.34
N VAL A 78 5.77 5.04 -4.97
CA VAL A 78 5.65 6.45 -5.38
C VAL A 78 5.23 7.31 -4.19
N ARG A 79 5.60 8.57 -4.21
CA ARG A 79 5.13 9.57 -3.23
C ARG A 79 5.23 9.08 -1.78
N SER A 80 4.09 9.00 -1.09
CA SER A 80 4.03 8.62 0.32
C SER A 80 4.49 7.19 0.57
N SER A 81 4.25 6.27 -0.35
CA SER A 81 4.73 4.90 -0.21
C SER A 81 6.25 4.82 -0.31
N LEU A 82 6.85 5.62 -1.19
CA LEU A 82 8.31 5.69 -1.31
C LEU A 82 8.91 6.31 -0.05
N TRP A 83 8.33 7.40 0.44
CA TRP A 83 8.75 8.02 1.68
C TRP A 83 8.71 7.02 2.85
N ALA A 84 7.59 6.31 2.98
CA ALA A 84 7.38 5.36 4.07
C ALA A 84 8.40 4.23 4.06
N THR A 85 8.70 3.67 2.90
CA THR A 85 9.69 2.59 2.80
C THR A 85 11.11 3.09 3.07
N LYS A 86 11.45 4.29 2.61
CA LYS A 86 12.74 4.90 2.95
C LYS A 86 12.88 5.11 4.46
N ARG A 87 11.81 5.57 5.11
CA ARG A 87 11.81 5.75 6.57
C ARG A 87 11.95 4.41 7.28
N ALA A 88 11.19 3.41 6.88
CA ALA A 88 11.20 2.09 7.50
C ALA A 88 12.55 1.38 7.34
N LEU A 89 13.24 1.58 6.21
CA LEU A 89 14.53 0.96 5.97
C LEU A 89 15.71 1.69 6.59
N LYS A 90 15.53 2.94 7.02
CA LYS A 90 16.62 3.74 7.58
C LYS A 90 17.17 3.22 8.90
N PRO A 91 16.36 2.74 9.86
CA PRO A 91 16.90 2.24 11.12
C PRO A 91 17.86 1.09 10.91
N ASN A 92 19.02 1.17 11.56
CA ASN A 92 19.97 0.07 11.55
C ASN A 92 19.50 -0.94 12.59
N THR A 93 19.07 -2.11 12.14
CA THR A 93 18.51 -3.13 12.99
C THR A 93 18.96 -4.50 12.52
N ASP A 94 19.03 -5.45 13.44
CA ASP A 94 19.37 -6.83 13.09
C ASP A 94 18.16 -7.58 12.52
N SER A 95 16.97 -6.99 12.56
CA SER A 95 15.79 -7.64 12.02
C SER A 95 15.80 -7.64 10.49
N GLU A 96 15.39 -8.74 9.90
CA GLU A 96 15.20 -8.85 8.46
C GLU A 96 13.85 -8.26 8.04
N HIS A 97 12.95 -8.02 9.00
CA HIS A 97 11.60 -7.54 8.71
C HIS A 97 11.55 -6.03 8.59
N THR A 98 10.70 -5.55 7.68
CA THR A 98 10.51 -4.10 7.50
C THR A 98 9.81 -3.48 8.70
N PHE A 99 8.83 -4.21 9.26
CA PHE A 99 8.06 -3.75 10.41
C PHE A 99 8.16 -4.77 11.55
N PRO A 100 9.32 -4.83 12.21
CA PRO A 100 9.59 -5.91 13.17
C PRO A 100 8.68 -5.90 14.40
N LYS A 101 8.04 -4.79 14.71
CA LYS A 101 7.08 -4.72 15.80
C LYS A 101 5.84 -5.56 15.51
N TYR A 102 5.51 -5.76 14.24
CA TYR A 102 4.30 -6.45 13.83
C TYR A 102 4.55 -7.73 13.05
N CYS A 103 5.79 -8.08 12.80
CA CYS A 103 6.15 -9.30 12.07
C CYS A 103 7.49 -9.83 12.55
N SER A 104 7.55 -11.12 12.80
CA SER A 104 8.78 -11.83 13.15
C SER A 104 8.76 -13.19 12.47
N ASN A 105 9.81 -14.00 12.68
CA ASN A 105 9.88 -15.32 12.09
C ASN A 105 8.76 -16.26 12.59
N GLY A 106 8.11 -15.92 13.70
CA GLY A 106 6.97 -16.68 14.21
C GLY A 106 5.63 -16.33 13.58
N GLY A 107 5.60 -15.34 12.69
CA GLY A 107 4.39 -14.92 11.98
C GLY A 107 4.13 -13.43 12.09
N HIS A 108 3.15 -12.94 11.32
CA HIS A 108 2.80 -11.54 11.37
C HIS A 108 1.62 -11.30 12.31
N LYS A 109 1.56 -10.10 12.85
CA LYS A 109 0.53 -9.67 13.79
C LYS A 109 -0.33 -8.58 13.15
N ALA A 110 -0.90 -8.87 12.00
CA ALA A 110 -1.72 -7.90 11.26
C ALA A 110 -2.88 -7.38 12.11
N ASN A 111 -3.52 -8.23 12.91
CA ASN A 111 -4.61 -7.80 13.78
C ASN A 111 -4.14 -6.81 14.83
N SER A 112 -2.91 -6.94 15.32
CA SER A 112 -2.35 -6.00 16.29
C SER A 112 -2.08 -4.63 15.69
N ALA A 113 -1.81 -4.56 14.39
CA ALA A 113 -1.64 -3.31 13.67
C ALA A 113 -2.97 -2.73 13.23
N SER A 114 -3.93 -3.57 12.86
CA SER A 114 -5.23 -3.15 12.33
C SER A 114 -6.00 -2.28 13.31
N ALA A 115 -6.07 -2.67 14.57
CA ALA A 115 -6.84 -1.95 15.58
C ALA A 115 -6.36 -0.50 15.76
N PRO A 116 -5.07 -0.23 16.03
CA PRO A 116 -4.60 1.15 16.18
C PRO A 116 -4.66 1.94 14.87
N LEU A 117 -4.44 1.30 13.72
CA LEU A 117 -4.53 1.97 12.43
C LEU A 117 -5.96 2.43 12.15
N ASN A 118 -6.94 1.56 12.35
CA ASN A 118 -8.34 1.90 12.13
C ASN A 118 -8.84 2.92 13.14
N LYS A 119 -8.37 2.87 14.39
CA LYS A 119 -8.70 3.86 15.40
C LYS A 119 -8.21 5.25 14.98
N TRP A 120 -6.96 5.33 14.53
CA TRP A 120 -6.39 6.58 14.05
C TRP A 120 -7.13 7.08 12.81
N LEU A 121 -7.45 6.18 11.88
CA LEU A 121 -8.10 6.54 10.63
C LEU A 121 -9.50 7.12 10.86
N ARG A 122 -10.24 6.61 11.86
CA ARG A 122 -11.56 7.16 12.19
C ARG A 122 -11.51 8.64 12.54
N ASN A 123 -10.37 9.14 13.03
CA ASN A 123 -10.23 10.55 13.37
C ASN A 123 -9.76 11.40 12.19
N HIS A 124 -9.42 10.78 11.07
CA HIS A 124 -8.80 11.50 9.94
C HIS A 124 -9.52 11.23 8.60
N ALA A 125 -10.47 10.33 8.58
CA ALA A 125 -11.23 9.99 7.37
C ALA A 125 -12.72 10.01 7.67
N ARG A 126 -13.51 9.90 6.63
CA ARG A 126 -14.97 9.84 6.76
C ARG A 126 -15.40 8.56 7.45
N ASP A 127 -16.61 8.60 8.04
CA ASP A 127 -17.16 7.44 8.69
C ASP A 127 -17.27 6.26 7.71
N GLY A 128 -17.04 5.07 8.20
CA GLY A 128 -17.09 3.86 7.39
C GLY A 128 -15.81 3.52 6.66
N CYS A 129 -14.79 4.38 6.70
CA CYS A 129 -13.52 4.07 6.09
C CYS A 129 -12.63 3.28 7.05
N VAL A 130 -12.00 2.26 6.53
CA VAL A 130 -11.02 1.43 7.25
C VAL A 130 -9.77 1.32 6.40
N VAL A 131 -8.72 0.72 6.96
CA VAL A 131 -7.44 0.60 6.24
C VAL A 131 -7.61 -0.06 4.87
N HIS A 132 -8.46 -1.07 4.77
CA HIS A 132 -8.71 -1.75 3.50
C HIS A 132 -9.38 -0.84 2.46
N SER A 133 -9.97 0.26 2.89
CA SER A 133 -10.60 1.24 1.99
C SER A 133 -9.60 1.88 1.02
N PHE A 134 -8.31 1.95 1.37
CA PHE A 134 -7.28 2.43 0.45
C PHE A 134 -7.20 1.56 -0.81
N ARG A 135 -7.37 0.25 -0.66
CA ARG A 135 -7.33 -0.66 -1.79
C ARG A 135 -8.47 -0.38 -2.76
N HIS A 136 -9.67 -0.11 -2.24
CA HIS A 136 -10.80 0.27 -3.09
C HIS A 136 -10.52 1.59 -3.81
N SER A 137 -9.94 2.56 -3.11
CA SER A 137 -9.61 3.87 -3.68
C SER A 137 -8.61 3.77 -4.83
N ILE A 138 -7.56 2.96 -4.67
CA ILE A 138 -6.57 2.75 -5.70
C ILE A 138 -7.20 2.10 -6.93
N ARG A 139 -8.03 1.08 -6.73
CA ARG A 139 -8.72 0.40 -7.83
C ARG A 139 -9.64 1.36 -8.59
N ASP A 140 -10.38 2.20 -7.89
CA ASP A 140 -11.27 3.16 -8.51
C ASP A 140 -10.50 4.19 -9.33
N ARG A 141 -9.39 4.69 -8.80
CA ARG A 141 -8.55 5.65 -9.53
C ARG A 141 -7.94 5.04 -10.78
N LEU A 142 -7.53 3.77 -10.73
CA LEU A 142 -6.99 3.09 -11.89
C LEU A 142 -8.06 2.89 -12.97
N ARG A 143 -9.29 2.57 -12.58
CA ARG A 143 -10.40 2.45 -13.52
C ARG A 143 -10.72 3.80 -14.18
N GLU A 144 -10.72 4.88 -13.43
CA GLU A 144 -10.94 6.21 -13.97
C GLU A 144 -9.86 6.58 -14.99
N LYS A 145 -8.61 6.25 -14.71
CA LYS A 145 -7.52 6.50 -15.63
C LYS A 145 -7.68 5.68 -16.91
N GLU A 146 -8.07 4.43 -16.81
CA GLU A 146 -8.30 3.59 -17.99
C GLU A 146 -9.44 4.14 -18.83
N CYS A 147 -10.54 4.55 -18.21
CA CYS A 147 -11.65 5.15 -18.93
C CYS A 147 -11.24 6.44 -19.64
N SER A 148 -10.50 7.31 -18.94
CA SER A 148 -10.05 8.56 -19.53
C SER A 148 -9.07 8.31 -20.68
N PHE A 149 -8.18 7.35 -20.54
CA PHE A 149 -7.24 6.99 -21.58
C PHE A 149 -7.98 6.48 -22.82
N ASN A 150 -8.96 5.62 -22.63
CA ASN A 150 -9.73 5.07 -23.73
C ASN A 150 -10.51 6.15 -24.47
N VAL A 151 -11.08 7.10 -23.77
CA VAL A 151 -11.78 8.22 -24.37
C VAL A 151 -10.81 9.08 -25.19
N LEU A 152 -9.65 9.37 -24.64
CA LEU A 152 -8.66 10.20 -25.33
C LEU A 152 -8.06 9.48 -26.53
N ALA A 153 -7.92 8.17 -26.45
CA ALA A 153 -7.37 7.41 -27.55
C ALA A 153 -8.35 7.27 -28.73
N GLY A 154 -9.56 7.78 -28.50
CA GLY A 154 -10.46 7.75 -29.61
C GLY A 154 -10.98 6.42 -29.93
N ASP A 155 -10.83 5.67 -29.26
CA ASP A 155 -11.31 4.51 -29.35
C ASP A 155 -11.29 3.73 -30.43
N THR A 156 -10.66 3.97 -31.12
CA THR A 156 -10.57 3.12 -32.18
C THR A 156 -10.07 1.86 -31.69
N SER A 157 -9.43 1.93 -30.60
CA SER A 157 -8.80 0.78 -30.15
C SER A 157 -9.77 -0.25 -29.72
N HIS A 158 -10.97 0.11 -29.78
CA HIS A 158 -11.78 -0.78 -29.28
C HIS A 158 -12.60 -1.35 -30.21
N HIS A 159 -12.47 -1.45 -31.10
CA HIS A 159 -13.20 -1.90 -31.98
C HIS A 159 -13.06 -3.14 -32.30
N PRO A 160 -13.17 -3.74 -31.80
CA PRO A 160 -12.98 -4.84 -31.76
C PRO A 160 -13.60 -5.55 -32.65
N ASN A 161 -13.60 -5.84 -33.28
CA ASN A 161 -13.96 -6.73 -33.86
C ASN A 161 -15.03 -6.93 -34.16
N THR A 162 -15.30 -6.68 -34.25
CA THR A 162 -16.27 -6.60 -34.72
C THR A 162 -16.38 -7.50 -35.72
N LEU A 163 -16.17 -8.26 -35.94
CA LEU A 163 -16.32 -9.04 -36.87
C LEU A 163 -16.87 -10.06 -36.67
#